data_ceec1ee8acb6b328addd713e4dfa0833
#
_entry.id   ceec1ee8acb6b328addd713e4dfa0833
#
_cell.length_a   1.000
_cell.length_b   1.000
_cell.length_c   1.000
_cell.angle_alpha   90.00
_cell.angle_beta   90.00
_cell.angle_gamma   90.00
#
_symmetry.space_group_name_H-M   'P 1'
#
loop_
_entity.id
_entity.type
_entity.pdbx_description
1 polymer ?
#
loop_
_entity_poly.entity_id
_entity_poly.type
_entity_poly.pdbx_seq_one_letter_code
_entity_poly.pdbx_strand_id
1 'polypeptide(L)'
;MENRHFRVIAAGDNAEENMLKYDIELKVAPYVVFEYAKAEQYRKDYMKTLKNIIAYEESNPNKKKKDEARIQYLKDELKEVKEENATDYYLDLTDGYVLDEKTGNALSTENPNWKYTSHKLGGDFSLPFILKDGTEAYKARKDEIDWEKIHLANTRAYEVAWDTTHGLAEPQDEDERTIYEHMKNMQEYFSNFEGREHYIAANTAFWGLAFVDDNGWHELDSSVKQFDWVIGFYDKFIKPLPENTLLTIYECVRPKQG
;
A
#
# COMPACT_ATOMS: atom_id res chain seq x y z
N MET A 1 -8.19 -14.54 -3.13
CA MET A 1 -7.56 -13.36 -2.49
C MET A 1 -8.02 -12.12 -3.25
N GLU A 2 -8.55 -11.11 -2.56
CA GLU A 2 -8.86 -9.83 -3.22
C GLU A 2 -7.56 -9.08 -3.51
N ASN A 3 -7.42 -8.59 -4.72
CA ASN A 3 -6.29 -7.77 -5.12
C ASN A 3 -6.52 -6.31 -4.72
N ARG A 4 -5.47 -5.64 -4.28
CA ARG A 4 -5.49 -4.21 -4.00
C ARG A 4 -4.86 -3.45 -5.16
N HIS A 5 -5.65 -2.63 -5.82
CA HIS A 5 -5.18 -1.69 -6.84
C HIS A 5 -4.71 -0.40 -6.20
N PHE A 6 -3.63 0.17 -6.71
CA PHE A 6 -3.10 1.43 -6.21
C PHE A 6 -2.32 2.19 -7.28
N ARG A 7 -2.33 3.52 -7.14
CA ARG A 7 -1.65 4.44 -8.06
C ARG A 7 -0.21 4.68 -7.61
N VAL A 8 0.71 4.60 -8.57
CA VAL A 8 2.12 4.97 -8.44
C VAL A 8 2.43 6.09 -9.42
N ILE A 9 3.13 7.11 -8.96
CA ILE A 9 3.66 8.18 -9.80
C ILE A 9 5.15 7.92 -9.97
N ALA A 10 5.60 7.78 -11.21
CA ALA A 10 7.01 7.61 -11.50
C ALA A 10 7.57 8.84 -12.25
N ALA A 11 8.78 9.25 -11.90
CA ALA A 11 9.44 10.43 -12.45
C ALA A 11 10.72 10.07 -13.18
N GLY A 12 10.99 10.76 -14.28
CA GLY A 12 12.20 10.63 -15.11
C GLY A 12 11.99 9.81 -16.37
N ASP A 13 12.97 9.88 -17.27
CA ASP A 13 12.93 9.17 -18.55
C ASP A 13 13.04 7.65 -18.36
N ASN A 14 13.65 7.20 -17.25
CA ASN A 14 13.83 5.79 -16.87
C ASN A 14 12.69 5.27 -15.95
N ALA A 15 11.54 5.93 -15.93
CA ALA A 15 10.44 5.61 -15.02
C ALA A 15 10.04 4.12 -15.07
N GLU A 16 9.96 3.52 -16.26
CA GLU A 16 9.60 2.11 -16.44
C GLU A 16 10.72 1.18 -15.92
N GLU A 17 11.97 1.47 -16.21
CA GLU A 17 13.10 0.69 -15.69
C GLU A 17 13.17 0.76 -14.16
N ASN A 18 12.90 1.93 -13.59
CA ASN A 18 12.84 2.11 -12.15
C ASN A 18 11.68 1.32 -11.53
N MET A 19 10.53 1.26 -12.19
CA MET A 19 9.39 0.44 -11.77
C MET A 19 9.76 -1.05 -11.76
N LEU A 20 10.38 -1.57 -12.83
CA LEU A 20 10.74 -2.99 -12.96
C LEU A 20 11.61 -3.51 -11.81
N LYS A 21 12.39 -2.67 -11.13
CA LYS A 21 13.18 -3.05 -9.95
C LYS A 21 12.32 -3.56 -8.79
N TYR A 22 11.04 -3.25 -8.79
CA TYR A 22 10.07 -3.58 -7.74
C TYR A 22 9.00 -4.59 -8.18
N ASP A 23 9.17 -5.17 -9.36
CA ASP A 23 8.28 -6.21 -9.88
C ASP A 23 8.59 -7.56 -9.20
N ILE A 24 7.54 -8.31 -8.84
CA ILE A 24 7.69 -9.66 -8.27
C ILE A 24 8.31 -10.64 -9.26
N GLU A 25 8.09 -10.43 -10.57
CA GLU A 25 8.61 -11.27 -11.64
C GLU A 25 10.13 -11.09 -11.85
N LEU A 26 10.72 -10.00 -11.34
CA LEU A 26 12.16 -9.78 -11.44
C LEU A 26 12.92 -10.86 -10.68
N LYS A 27 13.74 -11.62 -11.39
CA LYS A 27 14.65 -12.59 -10.76
C LYS A 27 15.98 -11.94 -10.45
N VAL A 28 16.47 -12.20 -9.24
CA VAL A 28 17.77 -11.72 -8.75
C VAL A 28 18.74 -12.87 -8.60
N ALA A 29 20.03 -12.57 -8.37
CA ALA A 29 21.01 -13.59 -8.03
C ALA A 29 20.56 -14.36 -6.78
N PRO A 30 20.78 -15.69 -6.69
CA PRO A 30 20.39 -16.46 -5.52
C PRO A 30 20.94 -15.86 -4.24
N TYR A 31 20.08 -15.71 -3.24
CA TYR A 31 20.44 -15.24 -1.90
C TYR A 31 19.85 -16.14 -0.82
N VAL A 32 20.46 -16.14 0.35
CA VAL A 32 20.03 -16.96 1.47
C VAL A 32 18.80 -16.31 2.13
N VAL A 33 17.70 -17.07 2.20
CA VAL A 33 16.47 -16.68 2.90
C VAL A 33 16.50 -17.21 4.32
N PHE A 34 16.86 -18.51 4.47
CA PHE A 34 16.98 -19.17 5.76
C PHE A 34 18.33 -19.88 5.86
N GLU A 35 19.01 -19.67 6.98
CA GLU A 35 20.29 -20.34 7.27
C GLU A 35 20.02 -21.63 8.04
N TYR A 36 20.47 -22.78 7.53
CA TYR A 36 20.32 -24.06 8.24
C TYR A 36 20.92 -24.06 9.65
N ALA A 37 22.05 -23.39 9.84
CA ALA A 37 22.68 -23.23 11.16
C ALA A 37 21.75 -22.56 12.21
N LYS A 38 20.71 -21.86 11.78
CA LYS A 38 19.74 -21.18 12.65
C LYS A 38 18.42 -21.97 12.81
N ALA A 39 18.31 -23.18 12.30
CA ALA A 39 17.10 -23.99 12.33
C ALA A 39 16.44 -24.06 13.72
N GLU A 40 17.22 -24.35 14.75
CA GLU A 40 16.70 -24.38 16.15
C GLU A 40 16.26 -23.00 16.65
N GLN A 41 16.89 -21.92 16.19
CA GLN A 41 16.47 -20.56 16.53
C GLN A 41 15.11 -20.24 15.90
N TYR A 42 14.92 -20.52 14.62
CA TYR A 42 13.64 -20.33 13.94
C TYR A 42 12.51 -21.09 14.63
N ARG A 43 12.74 -22.36 14.98
CA ARG A 43 11.78 -23.17 15.71
C ARG A 43 11.40 -22.55 17.06
N LYS A 44 12.38 -22.08 17.83
CA LYS A 44 12.13 -21.40 19.12
C LYS A 44 11.36 -20.10 18.96
N ASP A 45 11.70 -19.32 17.96
CA ASP A 45 11.03 -18.03 17.69
C ASP A 45 9.59 -18.26 17.27
N TYR A 46 9.33 -19.26 16.45
CA TYR A 46 7.97 -19.63 16.06
C TYR A 46 7.15 -20.11 17.27
N MET A 47 7.68 -21.02 18.09
CA MET A 47 7.02 -21.43 19.33
C MET A 47 6.72 -20.25 20.27
N LYS A 48 7.61 -19.26 20.33
CA LYS A 48 7.37 -18.03 21.11
C LYS A 48 6.23 -17.22 20.53
N THR A 49 6.18 -17.08 19.21
CA THR A 49 5.10 -16.39 18.50
C THR A 49 3.76 -17.07 18.75
N LEU A 50 3.67 -18.40 18.59
CA LEU A 50 2.45 -19.15 18.88
C LEU A 50 1.96 -18.96 20.33
N LYS A 51 2.87 -19.01 21.32
CA LYS A 51 2.52 -18.77 22.72
C LYS A 51 1.95 -17.36 22.94
N ASN A 52 2.54 -16.34 22.31
CA ASN A 52 2.07 -14.97 22.43
C ASN A 52 0.68 -14.80 21.80
N ILE A 53 0.44 -15.40 20.62
CA ILE A 53 -0.87 -15.36 19.96
C ILE A 53 -1.92 -16.08 20.80
N ILE A 54 -1.62 -17.27 21.31
CA ILE A 54 -2.52 -18.04 22.18
C ILE A 54 -2.89 -17.21 23.41
N ALA A 55 -1.89 -16.62 24.11
CA ALA A 55 -2.14 -15.81 25.29
C ALA A 55 -2.99 -14.58 24.99
N TYR A 56 -2.76 -13.90 23.86
CA TYR A 56 -3.57 -12.78 23.42
C TYR A 56 -5.00 -13.20 23.15
N GLU A 57 -5.23 -14.25 22.36
CA GLU A 57 -6.57 -14.76 22.05
C GLU A 57 -7.30 -15.26 23.31
N GLU A 58 -6.60 -15.91 24.23
CA GLU A 58 -7.15 -16.35 25.53
C GLU A 58 -7.55 -15.19 26.45
N SER A 59 -6.89 -14.06 26.35
CA SER A 59 -7.20 -12.87 27.16
C SER A 59 -8.44 -12.10 26.69
N ASN A 60 -8.96 -12.37 25.49
CA ASN A 60 -10.11 -11.66 24.94
C ASN A 60 -11.39 -12.02 25.74
N PRO A 61 -12.04 -11.06 26.42
CA PRO A 61 -13.24 -11.32 27.21
C PRO A 61 -14.49 -11.61 26.34
N ASN A 62 -14.46 -11.27 25.05
CA ASN A 62 -15.57 -11.41 24.11
C ASN A 62 -15.42 -12.61 23.15
N LYS A 63 -14.72 -13.66 23.58
CA LYS A 63 -14.50 -14.86 22.76
C LYS A 63 -15.78 -15.46 22.21
N LYS A 64 -15.75 -15.79 20.92
CA LYS A 64 -16.81 -16.54 20.23
C LYS A 64 -16.36 -17.99 20.05
N LYS A 65 -17.29 -18.89 19.80
CA LYS A 65 -17.01 -20.32 19.57
C LYS A 65 -15.95 -20.58 18.48
N LYS A 66 -15.90 -19.76 17.44
CA LYS A 66 -14.87 -19.82 16.39
C LYS A 66 -13.47 -19.48 16.90
N ASP A 67 -13.38 -18.63 17.91
CA ASP A 67 -12.11 -18.21 18.50
C ASP A 67 -11.54 -19.32 19.38
N GLU A 68 -12.39 -20.09 20.06
CA GLU A 68 -12.01 -21.29 20.83
C GLU A 68 -11.42 -22.37 19.90
N ALA A 69 -12.04 -22.61 18.74
CA ALA A 69 -11.52 -23.56 17.76
C ALA A 69 -10.16 -23.13 17.21
N ARG A 70 -9.98 -21.83 16.97
CA ARG A 70 -8.68 -21.27 16.55
C ARG A 70 -7.62 -21.42 17.63
N ILE A 71 -7.94 -21.13 18.88
CA ILE A 71 -7.03 -21.30 20.01
C ILE A 71 -6.61 -22.76 20.13
N GLN A 72 -7.56 -23.72 19.98
CA GLN A 72 -7.24 -25.13 20.02
C GLN A 72 -6.29 -25.52 18.89
N TYR A 73 -6.56 -25.08 17.67
CA TYR A 73 -5.67 -25.29 16.53
C TYR A 73 -4.23 -24.79 16.81
N LEU A 74 -4.08 -23.57 17.32
CA LEU A 74 -2.76 -23.00 17.65
C LEU A 74 -2.04 -23.77 18.77
N LYS A 75 -2.78 -24.36 19.71
CA LYS A 75 -2.21 -25.21 20.77
C LYS A 75 -1.71 -26.54 20.22
N ASP A 76 -2.47 -27.13 19.30
CA ASP A 76 -2.10 -28.39 18.65
C ASP A 76 -0.84 -28.16 17.77
N GLU A 77 -0.79 -27.10 17.00
CA GLU A 77 0.37 -26.67 16.23
C GLU A 77 1.59 -26.40 17.13
N LEU A 78 1.43 -25.71 18.25
CA LEU A 78 2.51 -25.50 19.23
C LEU A 78 3.02 -26.84 19.78
N LYS A 79 2.16 -27.85 19.94
CA LYS A 79 2.55 -29.17 20.42
C LYS A 79 3.35 -29.91 19.35
N GLU A 80 2.90 -29.89 18.09
CA GLU A 80 3.61 -30.49 16.94
C GLU A 80 5.01 -29.93 16.81
N VAL A 81 5.16 -28.61 16.77
CA VAL A 81 6.46 -27.92 16.67
C VAL A 81 7.38 -28.23 17.85
N LYS A 82 6.84 -28.49 19.05
CA LYS A 82 7.66 -28.92 20.22
C LYS A 82 8.20 -30.32 20.10
N GLU A 83 7.43 -31.23 19.51
CA GLU A 83 7.79 -32.64 19.32
C GLU A 83 8.77 -32.84 18.17
N GLU A 84 8.77 -31.92 17.21
CA GLU A 84 9.63 -31.89 16.06
C GLU A 84 11.08 -31.52 16.41
N ASN A 85 12.05 -32.13 15.73
CA ASN A 85 13.45 -31.71 15.85
C ASN A 85 13.75 -30.50 14.94
N ALA A 86 14.87 -29.85 15.16
CA ALA A 86 15.23 -28.62 14.43
C ALA A 86 15.41 -28.84 12.91
N THR A 87 15.87 -30.01 12.51
CA THR A 87 16.09 -30.33 11.08
C THR A 87 14.77 -30.52 10.35
N ASP A 88 13.86 -31.31 10.92
CA ASP A 88 12.54 -31.56 10.32
C ASP A 88 11.76 -30.25 10.25
N TYR A 89 11.72 -29.47 11.35
CA TYR A 89 11.13 -28.12 11.34
C TYR A 89 11.71 -27.22 10.25
N TYR A 90 13.06 -27.28 10.05
CA TYR A 90 13.69 -26.48 9.02
C TYR A 90 13.28 -26.90 7.62
N LEU A 91 13.17 -28.20 7.37
CA LEU A 91 12.73 -28.72 6.07
C LEU A 91 11.29 -28.31 5.76
N ASP A 92 10.41 -28.36 6.75
CA ASP A 92 9.02 -27.88 6.60
C ASP A 92 8.96 -26.37 6.38
N LEU A 93 9.73 -25.59 7.15
CA LEU A 93 9.83 -24.12 7.00
C LEU A 93 10.32 -23.72 5.60
N THR A 94 11.21 -24.53 5.01
CA THR A 94 11.86 -24.24 3.73
C THR A 94 11.27 -25.01 2.56
N ASP A 95 10.10 -25.62 2.72
CA ASP A 95 9.40 -26.26 1.63
C ASP A 95 9.18 -25.29 0.46
N GLY A 96 9.50 -25.74 -0.74
CA GLY A 96 9.45 -24.92 -1.96
C GLY A 96 10.69 -24.06 -2.25
N TYR A 97 11.66 -23.98 -1.34
CA TYR A 97 12.96 -23.35 -1.62
C TYR A 97 13.99 -24.34 -2.15
N VAL A 98 14.96 -23.82 -2.90
CA VAL A 98 16.13 -24.62 -3.30
C VAL A 98 17.14 -24.60 -2.15
N LEU A 99 17.54 -25.79 -1.70
CA LEU A 99 18.58 -25.89 -0.67
C LEU A 99 19.97 -25.95 -1.31
N ASP A 100 20.89 -25.15 -0.77
CA ASP A 100 22.32 -25.19 -1.15
C ASP A 100 22.94 -26.51 -0.69
N GLU A 101 23.52 -27.27 -1.60
CA GLU A 101 24.04 -28.61 -1.32
C GLU A 101 25.16 -28.66 -0.29
N LYS A 102 25.91 -27.55 -0.10
CA LYS A 102 27.07 -27.51 0.79
C LYS A 102 26.73 -27.01 2.19
N THR A 103 25.81 -26.05 2.27
CA THR A 103 25.48 -25.37 3.53
C THR A 103 24.13 -25.78 4.08
N GLY A 104 23.26 -26.38 3.26
CA GLY A 104 21.86 -26.64 3.60
C GLY A 104 20.97 -25.40 3.66
N ASN A 105 21.52 -24.23 3.33
CA ASN A 105 20.74 -22.98 3.37
C ASN A 105 19.66 -22.95 2.30
N ALA A 106 18.50 -22.41 2.64
CA ALA A 106 17.43 -22.18 1.68
C ALA A 106 17.70 -20.91 0.86
N LEU A 107 17.65 -21.03 -0.46
CA LEU A 107 17.94 -19.99 -1.43
C LEU A 107 16.68 -19.55 -2.16
N SER A 108 16.58 -18.26 -2.44
CA SER A 108 15.58 -17.69 -3.34
C SER A 108 16.24 -16.85 -4.44
N THR A 109 15.59 -16.80 -5.59
CA THR A 109 15.88 -15.88 -6.69
C THR A 109 14.76 -14.84 -6.87
N GLU A 110 13.76 -14.84 -6.01
CA GLU A 110 12.67 -13.87 -6.04
C GLU A 110 13.18 -12.48 -5.66
N ASN A 111 12.56 -11.44 -6.18
CA ASN A 111 12.93 -10.08 -5.84
C ASN A 111 12.58 -9.75 -4.38
N PRO A 112 13.54 -9.57 -3.47
CA PRO A 112 13.25 -9.25 -2.07
C PRO A 112 12.64 -7.84 -1.89
N ASN A 113 12.75 -6.99 -2.91
CA ASN A 113 12.25 -5.61 -2.90
C ASN A 113 10.92 -5.43 -3.66
N TRP A 114 10.25 -6.54 -4.02
CA TRP A 114 9.01 -6.43 -4.77
C TRP A 114 7.94 -5.61 -4.03
N LYS A 115 7.17 -4.85 -4.79
CA LYS A 115 6.11 -3.96 -4.29
C LYS A 115 4.76 -4.23 -4.93
N TYR A 116 4.75 -4.88 -6.09
CA TYR A 116 3.55 -5.19 -6.86
C TYR A 116 3.71 -6.49 -7.65
N THR A 117 2.58 -7.08 -8.01
CA THR A 117 2.50 -8.31 -8.82
C THR A 117 2.24 -8.05 -10.29
N SER A 118 1.69 -6.90 -10.61
CA SER A 118 1.51 -6.41 -11.99
C SER A 118 1.34 -4.90 -11.99
N HIS A 119 1.68 -4.28 -13.12
CA HIS A 119 1.46 -2.85 -13.34
C HIS A 119 1.04 -2.59 -14.79
N LYS A 120 0.36 -1.49 -15.01
CA LYS A 120 0.02 -0.97 -16.34
C LYS A 120 0.08 0.56 -16.34
N LEU A 121 0.33 1.13 -17.52
CA LEU A 121 0.24 2.57 -17.72
C LEU A 121 -1.21 3.03 -17.53
N GLY A 122 -1.42 4.04 -16.69
CA GLY A 122 -2.75 4.50 -16.33
C GLY A 122 -3.50 3.49 -15.47
N GLY A 123 -4.64 3.03 -15.95
CA GLY A 123 -5.46 2.02 -15.32
C GLY A 123 -6.89 2.50 -15.06
N ASP A 124 -7.74 1.58 -14.59
CA ASP A 124 -9.18 1.84 -14.44
C ASP A 124 -9.48 2.68 -13.18
N PHE A 125 -8.54 2.71 -12.24
CA PHE A 125 -8.67 3.40 -10.94
C PHE A 125 -7.78 4.64 -10.82
N SER A 126 -7.03 5.00 -11.87
CA SER A 126 -6.13 6.16 -11.87
C SER A 126 -6.66 7.24 -12.81
N LEU A 127 -6.89 8.43 -12.30
CA LEU A 127 -7.21 9.59 -13.14
C LEU A 127 -5.94 10.04 -13.89
N PRO A 128 -6.06 10.39 -15.18
CA PRO A 128 -4.95 10.91 -15.98
C PRO A 128 -4.54 12.32 -15.53
N PHE A 129 -3.39 12.78 -15.99
CA PHE A 129 -3.06 14.20 -15.97
C PHE A 129 -3.98 14.97 -16.89
N ILE A 130 -4.38 16.15 -16.48
CA ILE A 130 -5.04 17.15 -17.35
C ILE A 130 -3.92 18.04 -17.89
N LEU A 131 -3.81 18.13 -19.21
CA LEU A 131 -2.79 18.95 -19.85
C LEU A 131 -3.29 20.38 -20.09
N LYS A 132 -2.36 21.32 -20.27
CA LYS A 132 -2.66 22.75 -20.54
C LYS A 132 -3.45 22.99 -21.83
N ASP A 133 -3.35 22.05 -22.80
CA ASP A 133 -4.16 22.08 -24.02
C ASP A 133 -5.57 21.49 -23.84
N GLY A 134 -5.88 21.00 -22.65
CA GLY A 134 -7.17 20.40 -22.29
C GLY A 134 -7.28 18.91 -22.60
N THR A 135 -6.24 18.28 -23.13
CA THR A 135 -6.20 16.81 -23.33
C THR A 135 -5.81 16.09 -22.05
N GLU A 136 -5.93 14.78 -22.07
CA GLU A 136 -5.60 13.91 -20.92
C GLU A 136 -4.48 12.93 -21.30
N ALA A 137 -3.56 12.66 -20.36
CA ALA A 137 -2.48 11.71 -20.56
C ALA A 137 -2.05 11.05 -19.25
N TYR A 138 -1.58 9.80 -19.32
CA TYR A 138 -0.95 9.11 -18.20
C TYR A 138 0.59 9.29 -18.16
N LYS A 139 1.13 9.96 -19.16
CA LYS A 139 2.54 10.28 -19.28
C LYS A 139 2.69 11.66 -19.92
N ALA A 140 3.29 12.60 -19.18
CA ALA A 140 3.47 13.99 -19.62
C ALA A 140 4.66 14.64 -18.94
N ARG A 141 5.22 15.69 -19.53
CA ARG A 141 6.19 16.53 -18.83
C ARG A 141 5.50 17.39 -17.79
N LYS A 142 6.19 17.66 -16.69
CA LYS A 142 5.64 18.43 -15.57
C LYS A 142 5.12 19.80 -16.02
N ASP A 143 5.80 20.48 -16.95
CA ASP A 143 5.43 21.79 -17.49
C ASP A 143 4.23 21.74 -18.49
N GLU A 144 3.87 20.57 -19.00
CA GLU A 144 2.69 20.37 -19.86
C GLU A 144 1.41 20.20 -19.05
N ILE A 145 1.53 19.83 -17.76
CA ILE A 145 0.40 19.50 -16.88
C ILE A 145 -0.24 20.79 -16.34
N ASP A 146 -1.57 20.84 -16.38
CA ASP A 146 -2.39 21.89 -15.77
C ASP A 146 -2.62 21.60 -14.29
N TRP A 147 -1.61 21.91 -13.47
CA TRP A 147 -1.66 21.67 -12.04
C TRP A 147 -2.76 22.46 -11.33
N GLU A 148 -3.05 23.68 -11.81
CA GLU A 148 -4.13 24.49 -11.26
C GLU A 148 -5.47 23.79 -11.44
N LYS A 149 -5.75 23.30 -12.64
CA LYS A 149 -6.99 22.57 -12.93
C LYS A 149 -7.09 21.25 -12.15
N ILE A 150 -5.97 20.52 -11.98
CA ILE A 150 -5.95 19.28 -11.19
C ILE A 150 -6.26 19.60 -9.71
N HIS A 151 -5.63 20.61 -9.12
CA HIS A 151 -5.83 20.98 -7.72
C HIS A 151 -7.21 21.57 -7.45
N LEU A 152 -7.81 22.25 -8.43
CA LEU A 152 -9.13 22.85 -8.29
C LEU A 152 -10.27 21.89 -8.68
N ALA A 153 -9.93 20.74 -9.32
CA ALA A 153 -10.94 19.78 -9.71
C ALA A 153 -11.77 19.31 -8.51
N ASN A 154 -13.09 19.45 -8.63
CA ASN A 154 -14.05 19.09 -7.60
C ASN A 154 -13.95 19.85 -6.27
N THR A 155 -13.06 20.84 -6.11
CA THR A 155 -12.91 21.60 -4.86
C THR A 155 -14.26 22.14 -4.40
N ARG A 156 -15.03 22.75 -5.28
CA ARG A 156 -16.35 23.32 -4.95
C ARG A 156 -17.32 22.25 -4.42
N ALA A 157 -17.35 21.08 -5.02
CA ALA A 157 -18.24 20.00 -4.60
C ALA A 157 -17.85 19.50 -3.18
N TYR A 158 -16.57 19.37 -2.87
CA TYR A 158 -16.12 19.00 -1.52
C TYR A 158 -16.36 20.10 -0.49
N GLU A 159 -16.19 21.37 -0.85
CA GLU A 159 -16.58 22.49 -0.01
C GLU A 159 -18.04 22.39 0.40
N VAL A 160 -18.92 22.23 -0.58
CA VAL A 160 -20.37 22.13 -0.35
C VAL A 160 -20.72 20.87 0.43
N ALA A 161 -20.09 19.73 0.15
CA ALA A 161 -20.30 18.51 0.91
C ALA A 161 -19.98 18.70 2.41
N TRP A 162 -18.86 19.35 2.73
CA TRP A 162 -18.52 19.71 4.10
C TRP A 162 -19.56 20.64 4.72
N ASP A 163 -19.80 21.77 4.04
CA ASP A 163 -20.65 22.84 4.55
C ASP A 163 -22.09 22.35 4.77
N THR A 164 -22.64 21.55 3.85
CA THR A 164 -23.97 20.99 3.97
C THR A 164 -24.06 19.96 5.10
N THR A 165 -23.07 19.09 5.23
CA THR A 165 -23.02 18.06 6.31
C THR A 165 -22.96 18.71 7.69
N HIS A 166 -22.37 19.89 7.79
CA HIS A 166 -22.28 20.67 9.04
C HIS A 166 -23.37 21.74 9.17
N GLY A 167 -24.36 21.76 8.27
CA GLY A 167 -25.49 22.68 8.32
C GLY A 167 -25.15 24.14 7.95
N LEU A 168 -24.06 24.34 7.19
CA LEU A 168 -23.57 25.67 6.81
C LEU A 168 -24.07 26.13 5.43
N ALA A 169 -24.40 25.21 4.53
CA ALA A 169 -24.90 25.49 3.18
C ALA A 169 -25.78 24.35 2.64
N GLU A 170 -26.49 24.60 1.54
CA GLU A 170 -27.24 23.57 0.80
C GLU A 170 -26.60 23.38 -0.60
N PRO A 171 -26.59 22.15 -1.15
CA PRO A 171 -26.09 21.91 -2.53
C PRO A 171 -26.86 22.74 -3.56
N GLN A 172 -26.12 23.37 -4.47
CA GLN A 172 -26.70 24.26 -5.49
C GLN A 172 -26.97 23.57 -6.83
N ASP A 173 -26.24 22.47 -7.11
CA ASP A 173 -26.38 21.71 -8.36
C ASP A 173 -26.39 20.21 -8.09
N GLU A 174 -26.47 19.39 -9.18
CA GLU A 174 -26.59 17.94 -9.06
C GLU A 174 -25.25 17.26 -8.70
N ASP A 175 -24.13 17.81 -9.11
CA ASP A 175 -22.80 17.28 -8.77
C ASP A 175 -22.52 17.50 -7.28
N GLU A 176 -22.76 18.69 -6.77
CA GLU A 176 -22.67 19.00 -5.35
C GLU A 176 -23.61 18.11 -4.53
N ARG A 177 -24.84 17.88 -5.01
CA ARG A 177 -25.82 17.01 -4.35
C ARG A 177 -25.37 15.55 -4.33
N THR A 178 -24.78 15.07 -5.42
CA THR A 178 -24.31 13.70 -5.54
C THR A 178 -23.19 13.43 -4.51
N ILE A 179 -22.21 14.32 -4.39
CA ILE A 179 -21.15 14.19 -3.39
C ILE A 179 -21.74 14.26 -1.97
N TYR A 180 -22.61 15.22 -1.70
CA TYR A 180 -23.28 15.34 -0.40
C TYR A 180 -24.05 14.07 -0.03
N GLU A 181 -24.90 13.53 -0.93
CA GLU A 181 -25.66 12.32 -0.68
C GLU A 181 -24.76 11.11 -0.40
N HIS A 182 -23.62 11.03 -1.07
CA HIS A 182 -22.61 9.99 -0.80
C HIS A 182 -22.00 10.16 0.59
N MET A 183 -21.70 11.38 1.00
CA MET A 183 -20.95 11.70 2.22
C MET A 183 -21.85 11.89 3.46
N LYS A 184 -23.12 12.23 3.30
CA LYS A 184 -24.02 12.56 4.46
C LYS A 184 -24.14 11.48 5.52
N ASN A 185 -23.98 10.21 5.14
CA ASN A 185 -24.03 9.08 6.07
C ASN A 185 -22.65 8.69 6.62
N MET A 186 -21.60 9.43 6.27
CA MET A 186 -20.23 9.15 6.64
C MET A 186 -19.72 10.09 7.74
N GLN A 187 -20.53 10.37 8.77
CA GLN A 187 -20.11 11.25 9.88
C GLN A 187 -18.80 10.81 10.54
N GLU A 188 -18.60 9.49 10.68
CA GLU A 188 -17.36 8.95 11.20
C GLU A 188 -16.16 9.27 10.28
N TYR A 189 -16.38 9.32 8.97
CA TYR A 189 -15.35 9.74 7.99
C TYR A 189 -14.92 11.19 8.21
N PHE A 190 -15.87 12.11 8.42
CA PHE A 190 -15.55 13.53 8.67
C PHE A 190 -14.76 13.73 9.97
N SER A 191 -14.94 12.87 10.96
CA SER A 191 -14.20 12.94 12.23
C SER A 191 -12.69 12.66 12.09
N ASN A 192 -12.26 12.09 10.97
CA ASN A 192 -10.84 11.85 10.69
C ASN A 192 -10.08 13.11 10.23
N PHE A 193 -10.78 14.21 9.96
CA PHE A 193 -10.17 15.45 9.50
C PHE A 193 -10.09 16.49 10.62
N GLU A 194 -9.02 17.29 10.59
CA GLU A 194 -8.79 18.36 11.58
C GLU A 194 -9.69 19.59 11.34
N GLY A 195 -10.51 19.56 10.29
CA GLY A 195 -11.47 20.59 9.92
C GLY A 195 -11.72 20.69 8.42
N ARG A 196 -12.49 21.71 8.01
CA ARG A 196 -12.92 21.94 6.63
C ARG A 196 -11.76 21.99 5.63
N GLU A 197 -10.74 22.77 5.91
CA GLU A 197 -9.60 22.96 5.03
C GLU A 197 -8.81 21.66 4.84
N HIS A 198 -8.60 20.92 5.93
CA HIS A 198 -7.93 19.63 5.89
C HIS A 198 -8.73 18.59 5.08
N TYR A 199 -10.05 18.57 5.24
CA TYR A 199 -10.94 17.70 4.45
C TYR A 199 -10.85 18.02 2.95
N ILE A 200 -10.97 19.31 2.56
CA ILE A 200 -10.91 19.73 1.17
C ILE A 200 -9.54 19.36 0.58
N ALA A 201 -8.45 19.75 1.25
CA ALA A 201 -7.09 19.45 0.81
C ALA A 201 -6.86 17.95 0.59
N ALA A 202 -7.31 17.08 1.49
CA ALA A 202 -7.15 15.64 1.36
C ALA A 202 -7.93 15.03 0.18
N ASN A 203 -9.10 15.59 -0.16
CA ASN A 203 -9.94 15.06 -1.23
C ASN A 203 -9.61 15.65 -2.61
N THR A 204 -8.93 16.79 -2.68
CA THR A 204 -8.56 17.45 -3.94
C THR A 204 -7.06 17.34 -4.27
N ALA A 205 -6.25 16.81 -3.37
CA ALA A 205 -4.83 16.64 -3.58
C ALA A 205 -4.51 15.66 -4.72
N PHE A 206 -3.50 16.00 -5.51
CA PHE A 206 -2.87 15.04 -6.41
C PHE A 206 -1.88 14.18 -5.64
N TRP A 207 -2.08 12.87 -5.65
CA TRP A 207 -1.24 11.93 -4.90
C TRP A 207 -1.16 10.54 -5.53
N GLY A 208 -0.19 9.75 -5.09
CA GLY A 208 -0.06 8.33 -5.33
C GLY A 208 0.20 7.58 -4.02
N LEU A 209 -0.09 6.28 -3.97
CA LEU A 209 0.30 5.46 -2.83
C LEU A 209 1.82 5.35 -2.73
N ALA A 210 2.49 5.42 -3.89
CA ALA A 210 3.95 5.50 -3.95
C ALA A 210 4.41 6.50 -5.02
N PHE A 211 5.64 6.96 -4.84
CA PHE A 211 6.42 7.74 -5.80
C PHE A 211 7.70 6.98 -6.13
N VAL A 212 8.10 6.96 -7.41
CA VAL A 212 9.31 6.27 -7.88
C VAL A 212 10.17 7.21 -8.70
N ASP A 213 11.44 7.29 -8.37
CA ASP A 213 12.45 8.04 -9.11
C ASP A 213 13.78 7.28 -9.16
N ASP A 214 14.85 7.94 -9.59
CA ASP A 214 16.18 7.34 -9.62
C ASP A 214 16.74 7.02 -8.22
N ASN A 215 16.19 7.62 -7.17
CA ASN A 215 16.56 7.36 -5.77
C ASN A 215 15.80 6.16 -5.18
N GLY A 216 14.75 5.69 -5.83
CA GLY A 216 14.06 4.47 -5.46
C GLY A 216 12.55 4.59 -5.29
N TRP A 217 12.00 3.70 -4.48
CA TRP A 217 10.59 3.58 -4.15
C TRP A 217 10.28 4.30 -2.84
N HIS A 218 9.40 5.27 -2.90
CA HIS A 218 8.91 6.04 -1.75
C HIS A 218 7.43 5.72 -1.55
N GLU A 219 7.08 5.18 -0.41
CA GLU A 219 5.69 4.89 -0.06
C GLU A 219 5.35 5.43 1.34
N LEU A 220 4.06 5.44 1.67
CA LEU A 220 3.58 5.84 2.98
C LEU A 220 4.21 4.94 4.06
N ASP A 221 4.96 5.54 4.95
CA ASP A 221 5.50 4.90 6.15
C ASP A 221 4.44 4.84 7.25
N SER A 222 4.45 3.77 8.05
CA SER A 222 3.50 3.57 9.16
C SER A 222 3.55 4.67 10.25
N SER A 223 4.62 5.45 10.29
CA SER A 223 4.79 6.61 11.19
C SER A 223 4.10 7.88 10.71
N VAL A 224 3.68 7.94 9.43
CA VAL A 224 3.03 9.09 8.81
C VAL A 224 1.53 8.86 8.72
N LYS A 225 0.73 9.83 9.12
CA LYS A 225 -0.73 9.75 8.93
C LYS A 225 -1.07 9.75 7.44
N GLN A 226 -2.04 8.94 7.03
CA GLN A 226 -2.43 8.81 5.63
C GLN A 226 -2.80 10.15 4.98
N PHE A 227 -3.52 11.01 5.66
CA PHE A 227 -3.92 12.30 5.11
C PHE A 227 -2.75 13.28 4.98
N ASP A 228 -1.77 13.24 5.87
CA ASP A 228 -0.55 14.04 5.76
C ASP A 228 0.28 13.63 4.53
N TRP A 229 0.32 12.33 4.23
CA TRP A 229 0.92 11.83 2.99
C TRP A 229 0.18 12.36 1.75
N VAL A 230 -1.14 12.23 1.73
CA VAL A 230 -1.99 12.65 0.60
C VAL A 230 -1.81 14.14 0.32
N ILE A 231 -1.95 14.99 1.35
CA ILE A 231 -1.89 16.45 1.22
C ILE A 231 -0.46 16.90 0.87
N GLY A 232 0.54 16.29 1.50
CA GLY A 232 1.94 16.67 1.30
C GLY A 232 2.60 16.07 0.05
N PHE A 233 1.95 15.14 -0.64
CA PHE A 233 2.56 14.38 -1.74
C PHE A 233 3.09 15.27 -2.86
N TYR A 234 2.27 16.21 -3.35
CA TYR A 234 2.66 17.12 -4.42
C TYR A 234 3.85 17.99 -4.02
N ASP A 235 3.79 18.63 -2.87
CA ASP A 235 4.86 19.53 -2.40
C ASP A 235 6.17 18.77 -2.13
N LYS A 236 6.08 17.52 -1.68
CA LYS A 236 7.25 16.70 -1.35
C LYS A 236 7.92 16.10 -2.58
N PHE A 237 7.15 15.58 -3.52
CA PHE A 237 7.70 14.76 -4.61
C PHE A 237 7.62 15.43 -5.99
N ILE A 238 6.59 16.19 -6.27
CA ILE A 238 6.36 16.73 -7.63
C ILE A 238 6.91 18.13 -7.77
N LYS A 239 6.58 19.01 -6.85
CA LYS A 239 6.96 20.43 -6.90
C LYS A 239 8.48 20.66 -7.01
N PRO A 240 9.34 19.91 -6.29
CA PRO A 240 10.79 20.10 -6.39
C PRO A 240 11.44 19.63 -7.70
N LEU A 241 10.73 18.83 -8.50
CA LEU A 241 11.26 18.30 -9.75
C LEU A 241 11.47 19.42 -10.80
N PRO A 242 12.49 19.30 -11.67
CA PRO A 242 12.63 20.15 -12.84
C PRO A 242 11.37 20.19 -13.70
N GLU A 243 11.08 21.33 -14.32
CA GLU A 243 9.84 21.51 -15.11
C GLU A 243 9.73 20.53 -16.30
N ASN A 244 10.88 20.17 -16.90
CA ASN A 244 10.93 19.22 -18.01
C ASN A 244 10.92 17.74 -17.59
N THR A 245 10.75 17.44 -16.28
CA THR A 245 10.71 16.05 -15.81
C THR A 245 9.48 15.33 -16.38
N LEU A 246 9.71 14.16 -16.94
CA LEU A 246 8.64 13.29 -17.40
C LEU A 246 7.99 12.60 -16.20
N LEU A 247 6.68 12.70 -16.08
CA LEU A 247 5.88 12.05 -15.06
C LEU A 247 5.01 10.97 -15.71
N THR A 248 4.90 9.83 -15.04
CA THR A 248 4.11 8.69 -15.53
C THR A 248 3.23 8.17 -14.39
N ILE A 249 1.97 7.92 -14.69
CA ILE A 249 1.01 7.31 -13.77
C ILE A 249 0.91 5.82 -14.09
N TYR A 250 1.17 4.98 -13.11
CA TYR A 250 0.94 3.54 -13.17
C TYR A 250 -0.15 3.11 -12.19
N GLU A 251 -0.99 2.18 -12.64
CA GLU A 251 -1.79 1.38 -11.74
C GLU A 251 -1.04 0.08 -11.44
N CYS A 252 -0.83 -0.17 -10.17
CA CYS A 252 -0.18 -1.37 -9.66
C CYS A 252 -1.16 -2.24 -8.88
N VAL A 253 -0.89 -3.54 -8.85
CA VAL A 253 -1.69 -4.53 -8.14
C VAL A 253 -0.81 -5.27 -7.14
N ARG A 254 -1.29 -5.45 -5.92
CA ARG A 254 -0.69 -6.38 -4.95
C ARG A 254 -1.77 -7.15 -4.20
N PRO A 255 -1.50 -8.40 -3.74
CA PRO A 255 -2.41 -9.13 -2.88
C PRO A 255 -2.69 -8.33 -1.60
N LYS A 256 -3.93 -8.39 -1.06
CA LYS A 256 -4.17 -7.94 0.31
C LYS A 256 -3.31 -8.81 1.23
N GLN A 257 -2.48 -8.17 2.02
CA GLN A 257 -1.84 -8.85 3.15
C GLN A 257 -2.94 -9.21 4.14
N GLY A 258 -3.04 -10.50 4.43
CA GLY A 258 -4.04 -11.04 5.37
C GLY A 258 -3.72 -10.67 6.83
#